data_d97f272ce31af1c1febfe3f1c0e7c3ef
#
_entry.id   d97f272ce31af1c1febfe3f1c0e7c3ef
#
_cell.length_a   1.000
_cell.length_b   1.000
_cell.length_c   1.000
_cell.angle_alpha   90.00
_cell.angle_beta   90.00
_cell.angle_gamma   90.00
#
_symmetry.space_group_name_H-M   'P 1'
#
loop_
_entity.id
_entity.type
_entity.pdbx_description
1 polymer ?
#
loop_
_entity_poly.entity_id
_entity_poly.type
_entity_poly.pdbx_seq_one_letter_code
_entity_poly.pdbx_strand_id
1 'polypeptide(L)'
;MEKSKIIIGTSSWGSKISYKNSLDIGNQLISMGLKNFDTAPNYGGGYSHHILNSLSKKTNITVDTKYGEVVSPNPKEIFKRIYRYENYETFKKSFKYLQINKQKRKNEIFWNMDKINKYLDFFIDDLANCKIATFYLHSPPFGILNKNYLKNLNNFLISKKILLGISWPNMKDLDLLIENFPNIKLQLPMDFFFNLKDKI
;
A
#
# COMPACT_ATOMS: atom_id res chain seq x y z
N MET A 1 -2.40 -13.25 22.21
CA MET A 1 -2.02 -12.93 20.82
C MET A 1 -0.96 -11.83 20.84
N GLU A 2 0.17 -12.04 20.22
CA GLU A 2 1.25 -11.05 20.15
C GLU A 2 0.80 -9.81 19.35
N LYS A 3 0.82 -8.64 19.98
CA LYS A 3 0.39 -7.37 19.34
C LYS A 3 1.22 -7.03 18.10
N SER A 4 2.46 -7.52 18.03
CA SER A 4 3.35 -7.36 16.86
C SER A 4 2.84 -8.05 15.59
N LYS A 5 1.94 -9.02 15.71
CA LYS A 5 1.33 -9.75 14.59
C LYS A 5 0.04 -9.11 14.06
N ILE A 6 -0.47 -8.06 14.73
CA ILE A 6 -1.67 -7.35 14.28
C ILE A 6 -1.25 -6.23 13.34
N ILE A 7 -1.84 -6.21 12.15
CA ILE A 7 -1.69 -5.15 11.16
C ILE A 7 -3.04 -4.46 10.97
N ILE A 8 -3.07 -3.15 11.11
CA ILE A 8 -4.28 -2.34 11.04
C ILE A 8 -4.44 -1.79 9.61
N GLY A 9 -5.53 -2.19 8.94
CA GLY A 9 -5.88 -1.66 7.63
C GLY A 9 -6.39 -0.21 7.70
N THR A 10 -5.91 0.65 6.80
CA THR A 10 -6.24 2.08 6.79
C THR A 10 -7.05 2.51 5.56
N SER A 11 -7.69 1.59 4.85
CA SER A 11 -8.41 1.87 3.59
C SER A 11 -9.55 2.90 3.73
N SER A 12 -10.13 3.01 4.92
CA SER A 12 -11.20 3.96 5.23
C SER A 12 -10.71 5.31 5.77
N TRP A 13 -9.42 5.42 6.10
CA TRP A 13 -8.85 6.63 6.71
C TRP A 13 -8.75 7.77 5.70
N GLY A 14 -9.21 8.96 6.10
CA GLY A 14 -9.28 10.12 5.21
C GLY A 14 -10.38 10.05 4.15
N SER A 15 -11.26 9.03 4.20
CA SER A 15 -12.41 8.89 3.29
C SER A 15 -13.72 8.65 4.04
N LYS A 16 -14.03 7.41 4.43
CA LYS A 16 -15.21 7.08 5.25
C LYS A 16 -15.05 7.59 6.68
N ILE A 17 -13.84 7.54 7.21
CA ILE A 17 -13.45 8.11 8.48
C ILE A 17 -12.74 9.44 8.19
N SER A 18 -13.16 10.53 8.83
CA SER A 18 -12.57 11.86 8.64
C SER A 18 -11.07 11.85 9.02
N TYR A 19 -10.30 12.83 8.51
CA TYR A 19 -8.89 12.99 8.85
C TYR A 19 -8.67 13.06 10.37
N LYS A 20 -9.43 13.92 11.06
CA LYS A 20 -9.34 14.10 12.51
C LYS A 20 -9.63 12.81 13.26
N ASN A 21 -10.75 12.16 12.95
CA ASN A 21 -11.12 10.89 13.61
C ASN A 21 -10.10 9.78 13.33
N SER A 22 -9.52 9.75 12.13
CA SER A 22 -8.45 8.78 11.80
C SER A 22 -7.19 9.01 12.63
N LEU A 23 -6.80 10.26 12.88
CA LEU A 23 -5.69 10.59 13.78
C LEU A 23 -6.00 10.18 15.22
N ASP A 24 -7.21 10.43 15.70
CA ASP A 24 -7.62 10.09 17.06
C ASP A 24 -7.63 8.57 17.26
N ILE A 25 -8.20 7.82 16.32
CA ILE A 25 -8.15 6.35 16.31
C ILE A 25 -6.72 5.85 16.26
N GLY A 26 -5.89 6.41 15.37
CA GLY A 26 -4.48 6.02 15.25
C GLY A 26 -3.70 6.23 16.54
N ASN A 27 -3.88 7.36 17.22
CA ASN A 27 -3.26 7.62 18.51
C ASN A 27 -3.72 6.62 19.58
N GLN A 28 -5.00 6.27 19.63
CA GLN A 28 -5.52 5.24 20.55
C GLN A 28 -4.92 3.88 20.27
N LEU A 29 -4.87 3.45 19.00
CA LEU A 29 -4.25 2.16 18.63
C LEU A 29 -2.77 2.10 19.02
N ILE A 30 -2.04 3.19 18.78
CA ILE A 30 -0.62 3.31 19.17
C ILE A 30 -0.45 3.22 20.68
N SER A 31 -1.31 3.88 21.47
CA SER A 31 -1.26 3.81 22.93
C SER A 31 -1.52 2.39 23.46
N MET A 32 -2.29 1.59 22.72
CA MET A 32 -2.51 0.16 23.00
C MET A 32 -1.34 -0.74 22.55
N GLY A 33 -0.30 -0.16 21.93
CA GLY A 33 0.87 -0.88 21.41
C GLY A 33 0.70 -1.45 20.00
N LEU A 34 -0.37 -1.08 19.27
CA LEU A 34 -0.60 -1.49 17.90
C LEU A 34 0.06 -0.48 16.95
N LYS A 35 1.20 -0.84 16.37
CA LYS A 35 2.07 0.08 15.61
C LYS A 35 2.32 -0.35 14.18
N ASN A 36 1.67 -1.42 13.71
CA ASN A 36 1.80 -1.92 12.35
C ASN A 36 0.54 -1.59 11.55
N PHE A 37 0.72 -0.93 10.43
CA PHE A 37 -0.38 -0.45 9.59
C PHE A 37 -0.24 -0.93 8.14
N ASP A 38 -1.35 -1.32 7.54
CA ASP A 38 -1.46 -1.61 6.11
C ASP A 38 -2.12 -0.43 5.41
N THR A 39 -1.47 0.08 4.38
CA THR A 39 -1.92 1.24 3.61
C THR A 39 -1.72 1.04 2.11
N ALA A 40 -2.21 2.00 1.34
CA ALA A 40 -1.91 2.14 -0.08
C ALA A 40 -1.99 3.62 -0.47
N PRO A 41 -1.28 4.03 -1.52
CA PRO A 41 -1.26 5.42 -1.96
C PRO A 41 -2.63 5.98 -2.37
N ASN A 42 -3.55 5.10 -2.78
CA ASN A 42 -4.92 5.46 -3.16
C ASN A 42 -5.90 5.49 -1.98
N TYR A 43 -5.52 4.99 -0.79
CA TYR A 43 -6.39 4.96 0.37
C TYR A 43 -6.70 6.37 0.86
N GLY A 44 -8.00 6.63 1.04
CA GLY A 44 -8.47 7.96 1.37
C GLY A 44 -8.11 9.04 0.34
N GLY A 45 -7.71 8.66 -0.89
CA GLY A 45 -7.20 9.59 -1.91
C GLY A 45 -5.81 10.14 -1.58
N GLY A 46 -4.96 9.35 -0.91
CA GLY A 46 -3.62 9.72 -0.46
C GLY A 46 -3.56 10.16 1.01
N TYR A 47 -4.70 10.39 1.65
CA TYR A 47 -4.71 10.86 3.05
C TYR A 47 -4.26 9.82 4.05
N SER A 48 -4.44 8.54 3.75
CA SER A 48 -3.97 7.49 4.63
C SER A 48 -2.46 7.58 4.87
N HIS A 49 -1.64 7.83 3.84
CA HIS A 49 -0.20 8.07 3.98
C HIS A 49 0.09 9.29 4.83
N HIS A 50 -0.63 10.41 4.59
CA HIS A 50 -0.42 11.64 5.33
C HIS A 50 -0.79 11.50 6.82
N ILE A 51 -1.86 10.76 7.14
CA ILE A 51 -2.27 10.45 8.52
C ILE A 51 -1.16 9.63 9.20
N LEU A 52 -0.68 8.56 8.56
CA LEU A 52 0.38 7.72 9.09
C LEU A 52 1.68 8.50 9.31
N ASN A 53 2.06 9.35 8.36
CA ASN A 53 3.23 10.22 8.50
C ASN A 53 3.08 11.22 9.64
N SER A 54 1.85 11.69 9.91
CA SER A 54 1.57 12.57 11.06
C SER A 54 1.64 11.83 12.40
N LEU A 55 1.15 10.60 12.46
CA LEU A 55 1.25 9.73 13.65
C LEU A 55 2.69 9.36 13.97
N SER A 56 3.50 9.09 12.94
CA SER A 56 4.88 8.65 13.10
C SER A 56 5.82 9.74 13.64
N LYS A 57 5.44 11.01 13.58
CA LYS A 57 6.20 12.12 14.20
C LYS A 57 6.34 11.96 15.72
N LYS A 58 5.44 11.22 16.36
CA LYS A 58 5.40 11.05 17.81
C LYS A 58 5.92 9.70 18.27
N THR A 59 5.95 8.70 17.39
CA THR A 59 6.38 7.34 17.71
C THR A 59 6.76 6.58 16.46
N ASN A 60 7.65 5.60 16.60
CA ASN A 60 8.00 4.73 15.49
C ASN A 60 6.82 3.82 15.15
N ILE A 61 6.32 3.91 13.91
CA ILE A 61 5.33 3.01 13.34
C ILE A 61 5.90 2.27 12.14
N THR A 62 5.37 1.08 11.91
CA THR A 62 5.73 0.24 10.77
C THR A 62 4.58 0.22 9.76
N VAL A 63 4.90 0.31 8.49
CA VAL A 63 3.90 0.39 7.42
C VAL A 63 4.17 -0.64 6.35
N ASP A 64 3.14 -1.33 5.93
CA ASP A 64 3.07 -2.06 4.68
C ASP A 64 2.36 -1.15 3.66
N THR A 65 2.98 -0.89 2.50
CA THR A 65 2.38 -0.07 1.43
C THR A 65 2.32 -0.81 0.11
N LYS A 66 1.62 -0.28 -0.88
CA LYS A 66 1.27 -1.00 -2.11
C LYS A 66 1.53 -0.16 -3.36
N TYR A 67 1.80 -0.85 -4.47
CA TYR A 67 1.89 -0.29 -5.82
C TYR A 67 1.04 -1.09 -6.79
N GLY A 68 0.27 -0.45 -7.64
CA GLY A 68 -0.47 -1.11 -8.73
C GLY A 68 -1.91 -0.68 -8.85
N GLU A 69 -2.76 -0.98 -7.87
CA GLU A 69 -4.15 -0.59 -7.96
C GLU A 69 -4.32 0.92 -7.81
N VAL A 70 -4.86 1.52 -8.86
CA VAL A 70 -5.16 2.93 -8.90
C VAL A 70 -6.66 3.12 -9.05
N VAL A 71 -7.30 3.55 -7.99
CA VAL A 71 -8.69 4.02 -8.08
C VAL A 71 -8.69 5.40 -8.72
N SER A 72 -9.27 5.52 -9.91
CA SER A 72 -9.54 6.83 -10.51
C SER A 72 -10.58 7.53 -9.64
N PRO A 73 -10.26 8.64 -8.98
CA PRO A 73 -11.25 9.33 -8.20
C PRO A 73 -12.32 9.88 -9.16
N ASN A 74 -13.58 9.61 -8.83
CA ASN A 74 -14.69 10.31 -9.45
C ASN A 74 -14.51 11.81 -9.20
N PRO A 75 -14.62 12.68 -10.22
CA PRO A 75 -14.52 14.13 -10.02
C PRO A 75 -15.42 14.67 -8.90
N LYS A 76 -16.63 14.13 -8.74
CA LYS A 76 -17.54 14.46 -7.64
C LYS A 76 -16.97 14.08 -6.26
N GLU A 77 -16.21 12.98 -6.16
CA GLU A 77 -15.53 12.59 -4.93
C GLU A 77 -14.33 13.50 -4.64
N ILE A 78 -13.63 13.96 -5.67
CA ILE A 78 -12.56 14.95 -5.53
C ILE A 78 -13.13 16.24 -4.94
N PHE A 79 -14.24 16.77 -5.49
CA PHE A 79 -14.88 17.98 -4.99
C PHE A 79 -15.38 17.84 -3.54
N LYS A 80 -16.04 16.73 -3.20
CA LYS A 80 -16.46 16.45 -1.82
C LYS A 80 -15.27 16.38 -0.87
N ARG A 81 -14.13 15.91 -1.34
CA ARG A 81 -12.89 15.84 -0.56
C ARG A 81 -12.28 17.23 -0.37
N ILE A 82 -12.22 18.08 -1.41
CA ILE A 82 -11.73 19.46 -1.31
C ILE A 82 -12.46 20.22 -0.19
N TYR A 83 -13.78 20.08 -0.08
CA TYR A 83 -14.58 20.71 0.97
C TYR A 83 -14.33 20.18 2.40
N ARG A 84 -13.75 18.98 2.51
CA ARG A 84 -13.44 18.35 3.82
C ARG A 84 -12.01 18.62 4.31
N TYR A 85 -11.20 19.29 3.51
CA TYR A 85 -9.78 19.43 3.79
C TYR A 85 -9.41 20.82 4.29
N GLU A 86 -8.89 20.84 5.51
CA GLU A 86 -8.42 22.05 6.16
C GLU A 86 -7.05 22.54 5.61
N ASN A 87 -6.40 21.79 4.69
CA ASN A 87 -5.07 22.13 4.20
C ASN A 87 -4.89 21.88 2.71
N TYR A 88 -4.78 22.99 1.96
CA TYR A 88 -4.60 23.01 0.51
C TYR A 88 -3.31 22.29 0.03
N GLU A 89 -2.22 22.35 0.76
CA GLU A 89 -0.95 21.71 0.37
C GLU A 89 -1.05 20.17 0.38
N THR A 90 -1.76 19.63 1.34
CA THR A 90 -2.04 18.19 1.42
C THR A 90 -2.91 17.74 0.26
N PHE A 91 -3.90 18.54 -0.10
CA PHE A 91 -4.73 18.32 -1.28
C PHE A 91 -3.89 18.31 -2.56
N LYS A 92 -3.00 19.30 -2.73
CA LYS A 92 -2.13 19.44 -3.91
C LYS A 92 -1.21 18.22 -4.10
N LYS A 93 -0.64 17.70 -3.02
CA LYS A 93 0.17 16.46 -3.05
C LYS A 93 -0.67 15.26 -3.47
N SER A 94 -1.83 15.06 -2.87
CA SER A 94 -2.76 13.98 -3.20
C SER A 94 -3.28 14.09 -4.64
N PHE A 95 -3.55 15.31 -5.12
CA PHE A 95 -4.00 15.56 -6.48
C PHE A 95 -2.91 15.28 -7.53
N LYS A 96 -1.67 15.65 -7.25
CA LYS A 96 -0.50 15.32 -8.08
C LYS A 96 -0.34 13.80 -8.21
N TYR A 97 -0.50 13.07 -7.12
CA TYR A 97 -0.51 11.61 -7.10
C TYR A 97 -1.64 11.03 -7.98
N LEU A 98 -2.85 11.57 -7.88
CA LEU A 98 -4.01 11.14 -8.62
C LEU A 98 -3.88 11.42 -10.14
N GLN A 99 -3.23 12.53 -10.53
CA GLN A 99 -2.96 12.84 -11.95
C GLN A 99 -1.92 11.90 -12.57
N ILE A 100 -0.88 11.54 -11.84
CA ILE A 100 0.13 10.58 -12.30
C ILE A 100 -0.53 9.24 -12.65
N ASN A 101 -1.60 8.89 -11.97
CA ASN A 101 -2.31 7.63 -12.08
C ASN A 101 -3.42 7.58 -13.14
N LYS A 102 -3.79 8.70 -13.78
CA LYS A 102 -4.80 8.73 -14.84
C LYS A 102 -4.35 8.07 -16.15
N GLN A 103 -3.04 7.94 -16.37
CA GLN A 103 -2.49 7.37 -17.59
C GLN A 103 -2.14 5.88 -17.43
N LYS A 104 -2.99 4.99 -17.95
CA LYS A 104 -2.69 3.65 -18.43
C LYS A 104 -2.60 2.51 -17.41
N ARG A 105 -3.75 2.02 -16.95
CA ARG A 105 -3.91 0.87 -16.04
C ARG A 105 -3.64 -0.52 -16.64
N LYS A 106 -3.46 -0.65 -17.94
CA LYS A 106 -3.41 -1.96 -18.62
C LYS A 106 -2.09 -2.27 -19.33
N ASN A 107 -1.10 -1.40 -19.28
CA ASN A 107 0.13 -1.58 -20.05
C ASN A 107 1.27 -2.11 -19.21
N GLU A 108 2.05 -3.02 -19.77
CA GLU A 108 3.35 -3.51 -19.27
C GLU A 108 4.28 -2.37 -18.81
N ILE A 109 4.19 -1.19 -19.44
CA ILE A 109 4.92 0.01 -19.08
C ILE A 109 4.65 0.47 -17.64
N PHE A 110 3.46 0.25 -17.09
CA PHE A 110 3.13 0.62 -15.72
C PHE A 110 3.88 -0.25 -14.70
N TRP A 111 4.10 -1.52 -15.02
CA TRP A 111 4.77 -2.50 -14.19
C TRP A 111 6.27 -2.58 -14.46
N ASN A 112 6.81 -1.66 -15.24
CA ASN A 112 8.24 -1.56 -15.52
C ASN A 112 9.02 -1.21 -14.23
N MET A 113 10.21 -1.81 -14.07
CA MET A 113 11.07 -1.63 -12.90
C MET A 113 11.44 -0.16 -12.64
N ASP A 114 11.72 0.63 -13.68
CA ASP A 114 12.07 2.04 -13.53
C ASP A 114 10.89 2.85 -12.96
N LYS A 115 9.68 2.50 -13.35
CA LYS A 115 8.46 3.11 -12.79
C LYS A 115 8.28 2.74 -11.32
N ILE A 116 8.43 1.47 -10.99
CA ILE A 116 8.31 0.98 -9.61
C ILE A 116 9.38 1.62 -8.73
N ASN A 117 10.62 1.69 -9.18
CA ASN A 117 11.72 2.33 -8.45
C ASN A 117 11.39 3.80 -8.16
N LYS A 118 10.96 4.54 -9.18
CA LYS A 118 10.56 5.94 -9.03
C LYS A 118 9.40 6.13 -8.07
N TYR A 119 8.41 5.24 -8.10
CA TYR A 119 7.28 5.27 -7.17
C TYR A 119 7.68 4.88 -5.76
N LEU A 120 8.57 3.91 -5.61
CA LEU A 120 9.06 3.51 -4.29
C LEU A 120 9.81 4.67 -3.63
N ASP A 121 10.68 5.37 -4.36
CA ASP A 121 11.36 6.56 -3.82
C ASP A 121 10.34 7.63 -3.40
N PHE A 122 9.32 7.88 -4.22
CA PHE A 122 8.24 8.79 -3.85
C PHE A 122 7.49 8.34 -2.58
N PHE A 123 7.23 7.04 -2.40
CA PHE A 123 6.55 6.54 -1.19
C PHE A 123 7.45 6.59 0.04
N ILE A 124 8.76 6.38 -0.13
CA ILE A 124 9.73 6.55 0.95
C ILE A 124 9.70 8.01 1.44
N ASP A 125 9.66 8.98 0.52
CA ASP A 125 9.55 10.39 0.87
C ASP A 125 8.20 10.74 1.51
N ASP A 126 7.11 10.21 0.99
CA ASP A 126 5.74 10.45 1.50
C ASP A 126 5.52 9.83 2.89
N LEU A 127 6.20 8.72 3.17
CA LEU A 127 6.19 8.01 4.46
C LEU A 127 7.51 8.19 5.24
N ALA A 128 8.21 9.32 5.05
CA ALA A 128 9.59 9.54 5.53
C ALA A 128 9.80 9.28 7.02
N ASN A 129 8.78 9.47 7.85
CA ASN A 129 8.86 9.20 9.28
C ASN A 129 8.40 7.78 9.67
N CYS A 130 7.99 6.95 8.71
CA CYS A 130 7.52 5.58 8.94
C CYS A 130 8.61 4.58 8.54
N LYS A 131 8.66 3.44 9.24
CA LYS A 131 9.43 2.29 8.77
C LYS A 131 8.59 1.51 7.76
N ILE A 132 8.95 1.53 6.48
CA ILE A 132 8.32 0.67 5.48
C ILE A 132 8.85 -0.75 5.67
N ALA A 133 7.98 -1.70 6.01
CA ALA A 133 8.35 -3.11 6.21
C ALA A 133 8.12 -3.94 4.94
N THR A 134 7.00 -3.73 4.26
CA THR A 134 6.62 -4.48 3.06
C THR A 134 6.13 -3.56 1.96
N PHE A 135 6.55 -3.84 0.76
CA PHE A 135 6.06 -3.21 -0.45
C PHE A 135 5.32 -4.25 -1.29
N TYR A 136 4.00 -4.08 -1.40
CA TYR A 136 3.16 -5.00 -2.15
C TYR A 136 2.96 -4.55 -3.60
N LEU A 137 3.04 -5.48 -4.53
CA LEU A 137 2.40 -5.33 -5.83
C LEU A 137 0.90 -5.59 -5.66
N HIS A 138 0.05 -4.61 -5.97
CA HIS A 138 -1.38 -4.60 -5.69
C HIS A 138 -2.18 -4.97 -6.94
N SER A 139 -2.79 -6.14 -6.93
CA SER A 139 -3.57 -6.69 -8.06
C SER A 139 -2.81 -6.68 -9.38
N PRO A 140 -1.59 -7.26 -9.44
CA PRO A 140 -0.83 -7.30 -10.67
C PRO A 140 -1.59 -8.11 -11.74
N PRO A 141 -1.60 -7.66 -13.01
CA PRO A 141 -2.19 -8.43 -14.10
C PRO A 141 -1.50 -9.78 -14.30
N PHE A 142 -2.26 -10.76 -14.78
CA PHE A 142 -1.72 -12.08 -15.12
C PHE A 142 -0.53 -11.98 -16.10
N GLY A 143 0.52 -12.77 -15.86
CA GLY A 143 1.70 -12.87 -16.72
C GLY A 143 2.75 -11.78 -16.53
N ILE A 144 2.47 -10.76 -15.69
CA ILE A 144 3.48 -9.75 -15.32
C ILE A 144 4.48 -10.32 -14.33
N LEU A 145 4.03 -11.19 -13.45
CA LEU A 145 4.84 -11.79 -12.38
C LEU A 145 5.70 -12.94 -12.92
N ASN A 146 6.68 -12.64 -13.77
CA ASN A 146 7.66 -13.65 -14.15
C ASN A 146 8.83 -13.69 -13.17
N LYS A 147 9.55 -14.83 -13.17
CA LYS A 147 10.65 -15.11 -12.22
C LYS A 147 11.75 -14.05 -12.23
N ASN A 148 12.17 -13.61 -13.41
CA ASN A 148 13.25 -12.62 -13.54
C ASN A 148 12.82 -11.25 -13.01
N TYR A 149 11.62 -10.82 -13.33
CA TYR A 149 11.05 -9.57 -12.83
C TYR A 149 10.98 -9.57 -11.29
N LEU A 150 10.38 -10.61 -10.70
CA LEU A 150 10.27 -10.72 -9.26
C LEU A 150 11.62 -10.82 -8.56
N LYS A 151 12.58 -11.54 -9.13
CA LYS A 151 13.95 -11.63 -8.60
C LYS A 151 14.61 -10.25 -8.56
N ASN A 152 14.53 -9.50 -9.65
CA ASN A 152 15.12 -8.17 -9.74
C ASN A 152 14.48 -7.20 -8.75
N LEU A 153 13.15 -7.20 -8.67
CA LEU A 153 12.41 -6.36 -7.72
C LEU A 153 12.73 -6.74 -6.27
N ASN A 154 12.75 -8.04 -5.96
CA ASN A 154 13.07 -8.52 -4.62
C ASN A 154 14.49 -8.11 -4.19
N ASN A 155 15.49 -8.27 -5.06
CA ASN A 155 16.87 -7.84 -4.79
C ASN A 155 16.95 -6.33 -4.52
N PHE A 156 16.25 -5.54 -5.31
CA PHE A 156 16.16 -4.09 -5.12
C PHE A 156 15.52 -3.73 -3.77
N LEU A 157 14.41 -4.36 -3.40
CA LEU A 157 13.74 -4.12 -2.12
C LEU A 157 14.59 -4.58 -0.92
N ILE A 158 15.26 -5.72 -1.01
CA ILE A 158 16.19 -6.20 0.02
C ILE A 158 17.30 -5.19 0.27
N SER A 159 17.85 -4.56 -0.76
CA SER A 159 18.87 -3.51 -0.60
C SER A 159 18.38 -2.31 0.22
N LYS A 160 17.08 -2.07 0.22
CA LYS A 160 16.40 -1.05 1.02
C LYS A 160 15.84 -1.58 2.36
N LYS A 161 16.08 -2.85 2.69
CA LYS A 161 15.54 -3.56 3.88
C LYS A 161 14.00 -3.62 3.90
N ILE A 162 13.40 -3.71 2.73
CA ILE A 162 11.95 -3.81 2.53
C ILE A 162 11.63 -5.22 1.99
N LEU A 163 10.58 -5.85 2.51
CA LEU A 163 10.11 -7.15 2.00
C LEU A 163 9.22 -6.95 0.77
N LEU A 164 9.34 -7.86 -0.20
CA LEU A 164 8.41 -7.95 -1.31
C LEU A 164 7.13 -8.67 -0.87
N GLY A 165 5.98 -8.13 -1.27
CA GLY A 165 4.68 -8.76 -1.12
C GLY A 165 3.85 -8.69 -2.40
N ILE A 166 2.86 -9.57 -2.50
CA ILE A 166 1.84 -9.54 -3.56
C ILE A 166 0.48 -9.51 -2.88
N SER A 167 -0.31 -8.48 -3.19
CA SER A 167 -1.67 -8.33 -2.71
C SER A 167 -2.63 -8.65 -3.87
N TRP A 168 -3.55 -9.57 -3.66
CA TRP A 168 -4.49 -10.04 -4.67
C TRP A 168 -3.79 -10.56 -5.95
N PRO A 169 -2.90 -11.58 -5.84
CA PRO A 169 -2.31 -12.19 -7.01
C PRO A 169 -3.39 -12.84 -7.90
N ASN A 170 -3.11 -12.95 -9.19
CA ASN A 170 -3.91 -13.82 -10.03
C ASN A 170 -3.68 -15.28 -9.58
N MET A 171 -4.75 -16.10 -9.54
CA MET A 171 -4.63 -17.50 -9.13
C MET A 171 -3.63 -18.30 -9.96
N LYS A 172 -3.53 -17.99 -11.24
CA LYS A 172 -2.61 -18.68 -12.16
C LYS A 172 -1.14 -18.36 -11.86
N ASP A 173 -0.87 -17.24 -11.17
CA ASP A 173 0.49 -16.85 -10.77
C ASP A 173 0.86 -17.41 -9.39
N LEU A 174 -0.12 -17.95 -8.63
CA LEU A 174 0.09 -18.33 -7.24
C LEU A 174 1.08 -19.49 -7.08
N ASP A 175 0.99 -20.51 -7.93
CA ASP A 175 1.90 -21.68 -7.92
C ASP A 175 3.34 -21.20 -8.18
N LEU A 176 3.53 -20.32 -9.17
CA LEU A 176 4.83 -19.70 -9.47
C LEU A 176 5.39 -18.95 -8.25
N LEU A 177 4.53 -18.22 -7.51
CA LEU A 177 4.94 -17.45 -6.34
C LEU A 177 5.36 -18.38 -5.19
N ILE A 178 4.58 -19.39 -4.89
CA ILE A 178 4.83 -20.34 -3.78
C ILE A 178 6.12 -21.14 -4.06
N GLU A 179 6.26 -21.68 -5.25
CA GLU A 179 7.42 -22.52 -5.61
C GLU A 179 8.74 -21.76 -5.67
N ASN A 180 8.73 -20.53 -6.17
CA ASN A 180 9.98 -19.82 -6.48
C ASN A 180 10.33 -18.72 -5.47
N PHE A 181 9.39 -18.30 -4.60
CA PHE A 181 9.56 -17.17 -3.68
C PHE A 181 8.96 -17.47 -2.30
N PRO A 182 9.49 -18.45 -1.55
CA PRO A 182 8.90 -18.91 -0.28
C PRO A 182 8.83 -17.80 0.80
N ASN A 183 9.63 -16.75 0.67
CA ASN A 183 9.67 -15.63 1.62
C ASN A 183 8.81 -14.44 1.18
N ILE A 184 8.10 -14.52 0.05
CA ILE A 184 7.23 -13.44 -0.40
C ILE A 184 5.98 -13.38 0.49
N LYS A 185 5.58 -12.17 0.88
CA LYS A 185 4.34 -12.00 1.62
C LYS A 185 3.14 -12.03 0.68
N LEU A 186 2.14 -12.83 1.00
CA LEU A 186 0.87 -12.87 0.26
C LEU A 186 -0.24 -12.22 1.09
N GLN A 187 -1.00 -11.32 0.46
CA GLN A 187 -2.22 -10.75 1.02
C GLN A 187 -3.40 -11.23 0.18
N LEU A 188 -4.18 -12.14 0.74
CA LEU A 188 -5.29 -12.82 0.09
C LEU A 188 -6.61 -12.48 0.78
N PRO A 189 -7.75 -12.43 0.05
CA PRO A 189 -9.06 -12.39 0.67
C PRO A 189 -9.31 -13.65 1.51
N MET A 190 -10.12 -13.53 2.55
CA MET A 190 -10.35 -14.61 3.50
C MET A 190 -11.08 -15.81 2.88
N ASP A 191 -12.04 -15.56 2.02
CA ASP A 191 -12.75 -16.57 1.21
C ASP A 191 -11.80 -17.37 0.31
N PHE A 192 -10.76 -16.72 -0.17
CA PHE A 192 -9.72 -17.33 -0.97
C PHE A 192 -8.84 -18.28 -0.15
N PHE A 193 -8.55 -17.92 1.09
CA PHE A 193 -7.75 -18.73 2.00
C PHE A 193 -8.44 -20.07 2.32
N PHE A 194 -9.75 -20.08 2.47
CA PHE A 194 -10.51 -21.31 2.71
C PHE A 194 -10.47 -22.26 1.53
N ASN A 195 -10.40 -21.76 0.29
CA ASN A 195 -10.30 -22.60 -0.91
C ASN A 195 -8.87 -23.12 -1.16
N LEU A 196 -7.86 -22.54 -0.53
CA LEU A 196 -6.46 -22.97 -0.63
C LEU A 196 -6.07 -24.02 0.42
N LYS A 197 -6.86 -24.17 1.49
CA LYS A 197 -6.56 -25.06 2.61
C LYS A 197 -6.38 -26.52 2.19
N ASP A 198 -6.97 -26.91 1.07
CA ASP A 198 -6.86 -28.25 0.49
C ASP A 198 -5.67 -28.42 -0.47
N LYS A 199 -4.88 -27.36 -0.72
CA LYS A 199 -3.73 -27.36 -1.64
C LYS A 199 -2.38 -27.07 -0.96
N ILE A 200 -2.39 -26.72 0.31
CA ILE A 200 -1.22 -26.48 1.16
C ILE A 200 -1.15 -27.56 2.24
#